data_b4c87570f867eef06d6872692ac96c3b
#
_entry.id   b4c87570f867eef06d6872692ac96c3b
#
_cell.length_a   1.000
_cell.length_b   1.000
_cell.length_c   1.000
_cell.angle_alpha   90.00
_cell.angle_beta   90.00
_cell.angle_gamma   90.00
#
_symmetry.space_group_name_H-M   'P 1'
#
loop_
_entity.id
_entity.type
_entity.pdbx_description
1 polymer ?
#
loop_
_entity_poly.entity_id
_entity_poly.type
_entity_poly.pdbx_seq_one_letter_code
_entity_poly.pdbx_strand_id
1 'polypeptide(L)'
;MAATFGSYFKELRTRKGWSLRRFCASNGYDPGNISRLERGVFPPPESPQRLREYAKALALKEGGEEWLEFFDRAAASRGQLPPDLQADEKLLGRLPVLFRTLRGKRVTPENLDQLAELIRREHSD
;
A
#
# COMPACT_ATOMS: atom_id res chain seq x y z
N MET A 1 14.99 -1.98 3.29
CA MET A 1 13.96 -2.75 3.96
C MET A 1 12.59 -2.30 3.52
N ALA A 2 11.76 -3.24 3.08
CA ALA A 2 10.43 -2.90 2.63
C ALA A 2 9.60 -2.44 3.81
N ALA A 3 9.01 -1.26 3.71
CA ALA A 3 8.13 -0.78 4.75
C ALA A 3 6.78 -1.51 4.64
N THR A 4 6.30 -2.00 5.77
CA THR A 4 4.96 -2.55 5.85
C THR A 4 3.94 -1.42 5.77
N PHE A 5 2.67 -1.77 5.62
CA PHE A 5 1.62 -0.76 5.66
C PHE A 5 1.68 0.04 6.96
N GLY A 6 1.81 -0.67 8.11
CA GLY A 6 1.82 0.00 9.41
C GLY A 6 3.01 0.93 9.59
N SER A 7 4.21 0.49 9.19
CA SER A 7 5.39 1.33 9.31
C SER A 7 5.31 2.54 8.37
N TYR A 8 4.71 2.36 7.22
CA TYR A 8 4.51 3.47 6.27
C TYR A 8 3.49 4.48 6.83
N PHE A 9 2.42 3.98 7.45
CA PHE A 9 1.44 4.83 8.13
C PHE A 9 2.15 5.71 9.17
N LYS A 10 2.98 5.10 9.99
CA LYS A 10 3.74 5.82 11.02
C LYS A 10 4.68 6.85 10.40
N GLU A 11 5.36 6.46 9.33
CA GLU A 11 6.29 7.37 8.65
C GLU A 11 5.56 8.60 8.11
N LEU A 12 4.41 8.41 7.49
CA LEU A 12 3.62 9.52 6.95
C LEU A 12 3.17 10.45 8.07
N ARG A 13 2.72 9.89 9.18
CA ARG A 13 2.28 10.66 10.35
C ARG A 13 3.44 11.47 10.94
N THR A 14 4.58 10.83 11.13
CA THR A 14 5.72 11.48 11.77
C THR A 14 6.37 12.53 10.88
N ARG A 15 6.31 12.36 9.56
CA ARG A 15 6.79 13.40 8.63
C ARG A 15 6.00 14.70 8.79
N LYS A 16 4.74 14.61 9.17
CA LYS A 16 3.91 15.79 9.40
C LYS A 16 4.16 16.41 10.76
N GLY A 17 4.99 15.78 11.58
CA GLY A 17 5.24 16.26 12.93
C GLY A 17 4.12 15.94 13.91
N TRP A 18 3.24 15.01 13.59
CA TRP A 18 2.10 14.66 14.44
C TRP A 18 2.46 13.50 15.36
N SER A 19 2.30 13.73 16.67
CA SER A 19 2.43 12.63 17.62
C SER A 19 1.23 11.69 17.46
N LEU A 20 1.38 10.46 17.93
CA LEU A 20 0.29 9.49 17.88
C LEU A 20 -0.95 10.04 18.61
N ARG A 21 -0.73 10.58 19.81
CA ARG A 21 -1.83 11.12 20.64
C ARG A 21 -2.55 12.25 19.91
N ARG A 22 -1.79 13.19 19.36
CA ARG A 22 -2.35 14.34 18.68
C ARG A 22 -3.12 13.94 17.43
N PHE A 23 -2.53 13.05 16.63
CA PHE A 23 -3.16 12.56 15.41
C PHE A 23 -4.49 11.89 15.73
N CYS A 24 -4.51 11.02 16.72
CA CYS A 24 -5.72 10.30 17.10
C CYS A 24 -6.78 11.23 17.68
N ALA A 25 -6.38 12.19 18.50
CA ALA A 25 -7.32 13.15 19.08
C ALA A 25 -7.97 14.00 17.98
N SER A 26 -7.19 14.41 16.98
CA SER A 26 -7.70 15.26 15.90
C SER A 26 -8.66 14.52 14.98
N ASN A 27 -8.57 13.20 14.91
CA ASN A 27 -9.35 12.40 13.96
C ASN A 27 -10.36 11.46 14.62
N GLY A 28 -10.45 11.49 15.95
CA GLY A 28 -11.38 10.64 16.67
C GLY A 28 -10.99 9.16 16.67
N TYR A 29 -9.69 8.86 16.62
CA TYR A 29 -9.20 7.49 16.63
C TYR A 29 -8.69 7.10 18.01
N ASP A 30 -8.75 5.82 18.31
CA ASP A 30 -8.18 5.27 19.54
C ASP A 30 -6.67 5.09 19.37
N PRO A 31 -5.84 5.72 20.24
CA PRO A 31 -4.39 5.61 20.12
C PRO A 31 -3.87 4.18 20.20
N GLY A 32 -4.50 3.33 21.03
CA GLY A 32 -4.10 1.94 21.13
C GLY A 32 -4.30 1.18 19.83
N ASN A 33 -5.43 1.42 19.17
CA ASN A 33 -5.72 0.76 17.90
C ASN A 33 -4.79 1.23 16.78
N ILE A 34 -4.54 2.53 16.71
CA ILE A 34 -3.61 3.05 15.69
C ILE A 34 -2.18 2.56 15.96
N SER A 35 -1.78 2.51 17.24
CA SER A 35 -0.48 1.96 17.59
C SER A 35 -0.33 0.51 17.12
N ARG A 36 -1.37 -0.31 17.33
CA ARG A 36 -1.34 -1.70 16.88
C ARG A 36 -1.28 -1.80 15.36
N LEU A 37 -2.00 -0.91 14.67
CA LEU A 37 -1.95 -0.84 13.22
C LEU A 37 -0.53 -0.50 12.74
N GLU A 38 0.10 0.51 13.36
CA GLU A 38 1.44 0.95 12.97
C GLU A 38 2.50 -0.11 13.24
N ARG A 39 2.31 -0.91 14.28
CA ARG A 39 3.25 -1.99 14.62
C ARG A 39 2.99 -3.29 13.87
N GLY A 40 1.95 -3.32 13.04
CA GLY A 40 1.62 -4.51 12.27
C GLY A 40 0.87 -5.58 13.07
N VAL A 41 0.41 -5.26 14.28
CA VAL A 41 -0.40 -6.18 15.08
C VAL A 41 -1.79 -6.34 14.48
N PHE A 42 -2.34 -5.23 13.96
CA PHE A 42 -3.57 -5.27 13.19
C PHE A 42 -3.24 -5.16 11.71
N PRO A 43 -3.94 -5.92 10.85
CA PRO A 43 -3.79 -5.77 9.41
C PRO A 43 -4.41 -4.45 8.93
N PRO A 44 -4.07 -4.00 7.71
CA PRO A 44 -4.75 -2.85 7.12
C PRO A 44 -6.25 -3.11 7.00
N PRO A 45 -7.08 -2.06 7.02
CA PRO A 45 -8.51 -2.24 6.81
C PRO A 45 -8.79 -2.87 5.45
N GLU A 46 -9.80 -3.72 5.38
CA GLU A 46 -10.22 -4.31 4.11
C GLU A 46 -11.00 -3.31 3.26
N SER A 47 -11.75 -2.44 3.92
CA SER A 47 -12.62 -1.49 3.26
C SER A 47 -11.83 -0.39 2.55
N PRO A 48 -11.98 -0.23 1.22
CA PRO A 48 -11.36 0.91 0.54
C PRO A 48 -11.78 2.25 1.11
N GLN A 49 -13.01 2.34 1.61
CA GLN A 49 -13.51 3.56 2.22
C GLN A 49 -12.75 3.89 3.50
N ARG A 50 -12.49 2.89 4.33
CA ARG A 50 -11.73 3.08 5.56
C ARG A 50 -10.29 3.51 5.26
N LEU A 51 -9.70 2.89 4.23
CA LEU A 51 -8.36 3.29 3.78
C LEU A 51 -8.35 4.73 3.30
N ARG A 52 -9.38 5.15 2.57
CA ARG A 52 -9.47 6.56 2.13
C ARG A 52 -9.59 7.50 3.31
N GLU A 53 -10.33 7.13 4.34
CA GLU A 53 -10.45 7.94 5.55
C GLU A 53 -9.08 8.14 6.21
N TYR A 54 -8.31 7.06 6.34
CA TYR A 54 -6.96 7.15 6.90
C TYR A 54 -6.04 8.00 6.03
N ALA A 55 -6.11 7.81 4.71
CA ALA A 55 -5.28 8.58 3.79
C ALA A 55 -5.59 10.07 3.89
N LYS A 56 -6.86 10.43 4.04
CA LYS A 56 -7.27 11.82 4.21
C LYS A 56 -6.82 12.36 5.56
N ALA A 57 -6.92 11.54 6.62
CA ALA A 57 -6.45 11.95 7.94
C ALA A 57 -4.96 12.25 7.94
N LEU A 58 -4.20 11.50 7.12
CA LEU A 58 -2.77 11.71 6.94
C LEU A 58 -2.45 12.84 5.96
N ALA A 59 -3.48 13.51 5.45
CA ALA A 59 -3.36 14.63 4.52
C ALA A 59 -2.65 14.26 3.23
N LEU A 60 -2.90 13.05 2.73
CA LEU A 60 -2.36 12.62 1.45
C LEU A 60 -3.18 13.21 0.30
N LYS A 61 -2.49 13.62 -0.75
CA LYS A 61 -3.18 14.14 -1.93
C LYS A 61 -3.84 12.98 -2.67
N GLU A 62 -5.14 13.07 -2.86
CA GLU A 62 -5.89 12.02 -3.55
C GLU A 62 -5.32 11.78 -4.95
N GLY A 63 -5.02 10.52 -5.26
CA GLY A 63 -4.43 10.13 -6.54
C GLY A 63 -2.94 10.43 -6.68
N GLY A 64 -2.31 11.02 -5.66
CA GLY A 64 -0.87 11.31 -5.68
C GLY A 64 -0.04 10.07 -5.37
N GLU A 65 1.28 10.23 -5.47
CA GLU A 65 2.20 9.11 -5.24
C GLU A 65 2.05 8.46 -3.87
N GLU A 66 1.97 9.27 -2.83
CA GLU A 66 1.85 8.73 -1.47
C GLU A 66 0.50 8.05 -1.25
N TRP A 67 -0.55 8.59 -1.86
CA TRP A 67 -1.88 7.98 -1.81
C TRP A 67 -1.84 6.60 -2.47
N LEU A 68 -1.28 6.51 -3.66
CA LEU A 68 -1.19 5.23 -4.39
C LEU A 68 -0.31 4.23 -3.64
N GLU A 69 0.83 4.69 -3.12
CA GLU A 69 1.72 3.85 -2.32
C GLU A 69 0.99 3.30 -1.09
N PHE A 70 0.17 4.13 -0.46
CA PHE A 70 -0.59 3.75 0.72
C PHE A 70 -1.54 2.58 0.41
N PHE A 71 -2.29 2.71 -0.69
CA PHE A 71 -3.22 1.66 -1.12
C PHE A 71 -2.50 0.41 -1.61
N ASP A 72 -1.36 0.59 -2.31
CA ASP A 72 -0.57 -0.52 -2.80
C ASP A 72 -0.03 -1.37 -1.65
N ARG A 73 0.46 -0.73 -0.59
CA ARG A 73 0.98 -1.47 0.55
C ARG A 73 -0.11 -2.20 1.31
N ALA A 74 -1.30 -1.59 1.41
CA ALA A 74 -2.44 -2.24 2.04
C ALA A 74 -2.84 -3.50 1.26
N ALA A 75 -2.93 -3.39 -0.06
CA ALA A 75 -3.30 -4.51 -0.92
C ALA A 75 -2.24 -5.62 -0.87
N ALA A 76 -0.96 -5.24 -0.97
CA ALA A 76 0.13 -6.21 -0.94
C ALA A 76 0.16 -7.00 0.37
N SER A 77 -0.10 -6.34 1.51
CA SER A 77 -0.09 -7.03 2.79
C SER A 77 -1.22 -8.05 2.92
N ARG A 78 -2.26 -7.93 2.10
CA ARG A 78 -3.37 -8.88 2.05
C ARG A 78 -3.25 -9.87 0.90
N GLY A 79 -2.19 -9.76 0.10
CA GLY A 79 -2.04 -10.59 -1.09
C GLY A 79 -3.08 -10.28 -2.16
N GLN A 80 -3.49 -9.03 -2.24
CA GLN A 80 -4.51 -8.58 -3.19
C GLN A 80 -3.96 -7.50 -4.10
N LEU A 81 -4.67 -7.27 -5.20
CA LEU A 81 -4.36 -6.14 -6.07
C LEU A 81 -5.09 -4.90 -5.56
N PRO A 82 -4.51 -3.70 -5.76
CA PRO A 82 -5.23 -2.47 -5.46
C PRO A 82 -6.50 -2.34 -6.28
N PRO A 83 -7.50 -1.57 -5.81
CA PRO A 83 -8.78 -1.48 -6.51
C PRO A 83 -8.71 -1.04 -7.96
N ASP A 84 -7.82 -0.10 -8.29
CA ASP A 84 -7.66 0.36 -9.67
C ASP A 84 -7.17 -0.74 -10.59
N LEU A 85 -6.26 -1.59 -10.11
CA LEU A 85 -5.77 -2.72 -10.90
C LEU A 85 -6.78 -3.86 -10.94
N GLN A 86 -7.59 -4.03 -9.89
CA GLN A 86 -8.66 -5.02 -9.89
C GLN A 86 -9.71 -4.72 -10.95
N ALA A 87 -9.86 -3.46 -11.32
CA ALA A 87 -10.82 -3.03 -12.32
C ALA A 87 -10.29 -3.15 -13.75
N ASP A 88 -9.02 -3.46 -13.92
CA ASP A 88 -8.38 -3.54 -15.24
C ASP A 88 -8.55 -4.94 -15.81
N GLU A 89 -9.54 -5.12 -16.68
CA GLU A 89 -9.85 -6.42 -17.26
C GLU A 89 -8.72 -7.00 -18.10
N LYS A 90 -7.99 -6.15 -18.79
CA LYS A 90 -6.87 -6.62 -19.62
C LYS A 90 -5.75 -7.18 -18.75
N LEU A 91 -5.46 -6.48 -17.66
CA LEU A 91 -4.47 -6.94 -16.70
C LEU A 91 -4.91 -8.26 -16.08
N LEU A 92 -6.15 -8.33 -15.59
CA LEU A 92 -6.67 -9.53 -14.94
C LEU A 92 -6.62 -10.74 -15.86
N GLY A 93 -6.91 -10.53 -17.15
CA GLY A 93 -6.88 -11.61 -18.12
C GLY A 93 -5.50 -12.19 -18.36
N ARG A 94 -4.45 -11.43 -18.06
CA ARG A 94 -3.06 -11.88 -18.25
C ARG A 94 -2.40 -12.39 -16.97
N LEU A 95 -2.99 -12.15 -15.82
CA LEU A 95 -2.41 -12.56 -14.54
C LEU A 95 -2.19 -14.09 -14.44
N PRO A 96 -3.08 -14.96 -14.97
CA PRO A 96 -2.81 -16.40 -14.88
C PRO A 96 -1.48 -16.80 -15.52
N VAL A 97 -1.10 -16.17 -16.62
CA VAL A 97 0.19 -16.42 -17.27
C VAL A 97 1.33 -16.01 -16.35
N LEU A 98 1.21 -14.84 -15.72
CA LEU A 98 2.22 -14.35 -14.78
C LEU A 98 2.35 -15.30 -13.58
N PHE A 99 1.22 -15.71 -13.00
CA PHE A 99 1.24 -16.63 -11.86
C PHE A 99 1.94 -17.94 -12.20
N ARG A 100 1.65 -18.49 -13.38
CA ARG A 100 2.29 -19.72 -13.84
C ARG A 100 3.79 -19.52 -14.00
N THR A 101 4.20 -18.38 -14.54
CA THR A 101 5.61 -18.05 -14.74
C THR A 101 6.36 -17.96 -13.41
N LEU A 102 5.71 -17.38 -12.38
CA LEU A 102 6.33 -17.22 -11.07
C LEU A 102 6.38 -18.51 -10.27
N ARG A 103 5.43 -19.43 -10.53
CA ARG A 103 5.31 -20.66 -9.76
C ARG A 103 6.50 -21.58 -10.04
N GLY A 104 7.11 -22.07 -8.98
CA GLY A 104 8.28 -22.95 -9.12
C GLY A 104 9.58 -22.23 -9.42
N LYS A 105 9.55 -20.93 -9.59
CA LYS A 105 10.74 -20.12 -9.79
C LYS A 105 11.15 -19.48 -8.47
N ARG A 106 12.45 -19.34 -8.28
CA ARG A 106 12.96 -18.61 -7.12
C ARG A 106 13.11 -17.14 -7.53
N VAL A 107 12.02 -16.40 -7.35
CA VAL A 107 11.98 -14.98 -7.75
C VAL A 107 12.54 -14.13 -6.61
N THR A 108 13.57 -13.36 -6.90
CA THR A 108 14.19 -12.48 -5.91
C THR A 108 13.61 -11.07 -5.99
N PRO A 109 13.78 -10.26 -4.93
CA PRO A 109 13.38 -8.84 -5.01
C PRO A 109 14.04 -8.13 -6.19
N GLU A 110 15.30 -8.47 -6.51
CA GLU A 110 16.01 -7.87 -7.63
C GLU A 110 15.35 -8.21 -8.95
N ASN A 111 14.87 -9.45 -9.12
CA ASN A 111 14.15 -9.84 -10.32
C ASN A 111 12.87 -9.02 -10.49
N LEU A 112 12.14 -8.81 -9.41
CA LEU A 112 10.91 -8.03 -9.46
C LEU A 112 11.19 -6.56 -9.78
N ASP A 113 12.26 -6.01 -9.22
CA ASP A 113 12.67 -4.64 -9.51
C ASP A 113 13.07 -4.49 -10.99
N GLN A 114 13.78 -5.48 -11.53
CA GLN A 114 14.15 -5.49 -12.94
C GLN A 114 12.93 -5.54 -13.85
N LEU A 115 11.95 -6.36 -13.47
CA LEU A 115 10.70 -6.46 -14.23
C LEU A 115 9.95 -5.12 -14.22
N ALA A 116 9.86 -4.49 -13.07
CA ALA A 116 9.21 -3.20 -12.93
C ALA A 116 9.92 -2.15 -13.81
N GLU A 117 11.25 -2.15 -13.80
CA GLU A 117 12.03 -1.21 -14.60
C GLU A 117 11.82 -1.44 -16.08
N LEU A 118 11.76 -2.69 -16.50
CA LEU A 118 11.50 -3.05 -17.89
C LEU A 118 10.15 -2.50 -18.35
N ILE A 119 9.13 -2.66 -17.53
CA ILE A 119 7.79 -2.17 -17.85
C ILE A 119 7.78 -0.64 -17.96
N ARG A 120 8.46 0.05 -17.03
CA ARG A 120 8.55 1.52 -17.06
C ARG A 120 9.21 2.00 -18.34
N ARG A 121 10.29 1.36 -18.78
CA ARG A 121 11.00 1.75 -19.98
C ARG A 121 10.14 1.61 -21.22
N GLU A 122 9.35 0.56 -21.30
CA GLU A 122 8.51 0.31 -22.47
C GLU A 122 7.37 1.31 -22.60
N HIS A 123 6.96 1.91 -21.49
CA HIS A 123 5.82 2.83 -21.45
C HIS A 123 6.19 4.27 -21.13
N SER A 124 7.49 4.57 -21.04
CA SER A 124 7.93 5.95 -20.84
C SER A 124 8.19 6.57 -22.20
N ASP A 125 7.52 7.62 -22.47
CA ASP A 125 7.68 8.38 -23.71
C ASP A 125 8.45 9.67 -23.45
#